data_e9c63e23e13f82ca36499099bf45b05c
#
_entry.id   e9c63e23e13f82ca36499099bf45b05c
#
_cell.length_a   1.000
_cell.length_b   1.000
_cell.length_c   1.000
_cell.angle_alpha   90.00
_cell.angle_beta   90.00
_cell.angle_gamma   90.00
#
_symmetry.space_group_name_H-M   'P 1'
#
loop_
_entity.id
_entity.type
_entity.pdbx_description
1 polymer ?
#
loop_
_entity_poly.entity_id
_entity_poly.type
_entity_poly.pdbx_seq_one_letter_code
_entity_poly.pdbx_strand_id
1 'polypeptide(L)'
;MSQPAYQEVLRQARERGMDGEVGALADYEKGIGLALSAGDIGTALAAHQKLLAWRPDDKVMHERVARAIAAARDKAQQGQTAGRSLDSIPLFWGVPKEELVSLLTHVKPMKAAAGQVVVKEGDSGDTLYLIVSGTLRVSTSGQDGQDVPLAALGAGDFFGEVALLTGKPRTATVTALTEVELLTLDRATADGLRSRHPEIDASLAEFHRRRAERTIEALVERLRNRGPELLGSDE
;
A
#
# COMPACT_ATOMS: atom_id res chain seq x y z
N MET A 1 2.02 1.37 30.02
CA MET A 1 2.98 0.94 28.99
C MET A 1 3.80 2.17 28.61
N SER A 2 5.12 2.15 28.81
CA SER A 2 5.99 3.29 28.49
C SER A 2 6.03 3.47 26.98
N GLN A 3 5.91 4.72 26.51
CA GLN A 3 6.05 5.04 25.08
C GLN A 3 7.46 4.66 24.60
N PRO A 4 7.60 4.15 23.34
CA PRO A 4 8.91 3.84 22.79
C PRO A 4 9.82 5.07 22.75
N ALA A 5 11.11 4.89 23.05
CA ALA A 5 12.09 5.98 23.13
C ALA A 5 12.16 6.89 21.88
N TYR A 6 11.92 6.33 20.69
CA TYR A 6 11.92 7.10 19.44
C TYR A 6 10.77 8.09 19.32
N GLN A 7 9.62 7.82 19.94
CA GLN A 7 8.49 8.76 19.94
C GLN A 7 8.82 10.03 20.71
N GLU A 8 9.52 9.89 21.83
CA GLU A 8 9.98 11.03 22.63
C GLU A 8 11.03 11.85 21.87
N VAL A 9 12.00 11.19 21.21
CA VAL A 9 13.00 11.86 20.38
C VAL A 9 12.34 12.64 19.22
N LEU A 10 11.37 12.04 18.54
CA LEU A 10 10.65 12.71 17.44
C LEU A 10 9.78 13.86 17.94
N ARG A 11 9.19 13.76 19.12
CA ARG A 11 8.42 14.84 19.77
C ARG A 11 9.32 16.03 20.06
N GLN A 12 10.46 15.80 20.72
CA GLN A 12 11.44 16.84 21.07
C GLN A 12 12.03 17.49 19.82
N ALA A 13 12.38 16.70 18.81
CA ALA A 13 12.88 17.20 17.55
C ALA A 13 11.86 18.11 16.83
N ARG A 14 10.57 17.76 16.91
CA ARG A 14 9.48 18.56 16.35
C ARG A 14 9.37 19.92 17.06
N GLU A 15 9.38 19.91 18.39
CA GLU A 15 9.26 21.12 19.20
C GLU A 15 10.43 22.09 18.90
N ARG A 16 11.67 21.59 18.91
CA ARG A 16 12.86 22.39 18.55
C ARG A 16 12.85 22.88 17.10
N GLY A 17 12.34 22.04 16.17
CA GLY A 17 12.25 22.40 14.75
C GLY A 17 11.29 23.55 14.50
N MET A 18 10.19 23.61 15.24
CA MET A 18 9.23 24.72 15.19
C MET A 18 9.85 26.04 15.69
N ASP A 19 10.81 25.95 16.61
CA ASP A 19 11.53 27.10 17.17
C ASP A 19 12.80 27.45 16.35
N GLY A 20 13.09 26.73 15.28
CA GLY A 20 14.25 26.98 14.38
C GLY A 20 15.60 26.56 14.96
N GLU A 21 15.64 25.71 15.99
CA GLU A 21 16.88 25.27 16.64
C GLU A 21 17.81 24.44 15.72
N VAL A 22 19.08 24.79 15.78
CA VAL A 22 20.16 24.04 15.13
C VAL A 22 20.27 22.67 15.81
N GLY A 23 20.09 21.58 15.04
CA GLY A 23 20.15 20.21 15.58
C GLY A 23 18.83 19.44 15.54
N ALA A 24 17.68 20.11 15.45
CA ALA A 24 16.39 19.45 15.35
C ALA A 24 16.31 18.48 14.15
N LEU A 25 17.03 18.79 13.06
CA LEU A 25 17.16 17.92 11.89
C LEU A 25 17.86 16.60 12.23
N ALA A 26 18.99 16.68 12.93
CA ALA A 26 19.74 15.48 13.36
C ALA A 26 18.93 14.62 14.33
N ASP A 27 18.14 15.25 15.22
CA ASP A 27 17.26 14.55 16.13
C ASP A 27 16.09 13.88 15.38
N TYR A 28 15.55 14.50 14.33
CA TYR A 28 14.55 13.86 13.46
C TYR A 28 15.12 12.62 12.75
N GLU A 29 16.30 12.73 12.14
CA GLU A 29 16.98 11.60 11.51
C GLU A 29 17.27 10.48 12.51
N LYS A 30 17.72 10.84 13.70
CA LYS A 30 17.95 9.88 14.80
C LYS A 30 16.65 9.18 15.20
N GLY A 31 15.56 9.93 15.36
CA GLY A 31 14.23 9.38 15.68
C GLY A 31 13.73 8.43 14.62
N ILE A 32 13.92 8.77 13.33
CA ILE A 32 13.60 7.89 12.19
C ILE A 32 14.43 6.61 12.27
N GLY A 33 15.73 6.71 12.48
CA GLY A 33 16.63 5.56 12.60
C GLY A 33 16.24 4.62 13.75
N LEU A 34 15.87 5.17 14.91
CA LEU A 34 15.38 4.39 16.05
C LEU A 34 14.04 3.71 15.74
N ALA A 35 13.09 4.40 15.09
CA ALA A 35 11.82 3.82 14.67
C ALA A 35 12.03 2.64 13.69
N LEU A 36 12.92 2.81 12.70
CA LEU A 36 13.29 1.73 11.75
C LEU A 36 13.95 0.54 12.46
N SER A 37 14.81 0.81 13.44
CA SER A 37 15.45 -0.24 14.24
C SER A 37 14.46 -1.02 15.11
N ALA A 38 13.37 -0.36 15.53
CA ALA A 38 12.27 -0.96 16.27
C ALA A 38 11.22 -1.64 15.36
N GLY A 39 11.40 -1.59 14.02
CA GLY A 39 10.46 -2.13 13.05
C GLY A 39 9.22 -1.26 12.80
N ASP A 40 9.14 -0.06 13.39
CA ASP A 40 8.02 0.87 13.20
C ASP A 40 8.24 1.74 11.95
N ILE A 41 8.04 1.12 10.79
CA ILE A 41 8.18 1.78 9.49
C ILE A 41 7.11 2.86 9.30
N GLY A 42 5.93 2.70 9.89
CA GLY A 42 4.84 3.68 9.81
C GLY A 42 5.23 5.02 10.43
N THR A 43 5.78 5.01 11.65
CA THR A 43 6.28 6.21 12.32
C THR A 43 7.47 6.83 11.57
N ALA A 44 8.38 6.02 11.03
CA ALA A 44 9.51 6.51 10.24
C ALA A 44 9.05 7.24 8.97
N LEU A 45 8.07 6.71 8.26
CA LEU A 45 7.46 7.35 7.08
C LEU A 45 6.77 8.67 7.42
N ALA A 46 5.96 8.68 8.47
CA ALA A 46 5.27 9.90 8.90
C ALA A 46 6.27 11.00 9.31
N ALA A 47 7.36 10.62 9.97
CA ALA A 47 8.43 11.55 10.31
C ALA A 47 9.17 12.07 9.07
N HIS A 48 9.44 11.21 8.07
CA HIS A 48 10.07 11.63 6.81
C HIS A 48 9.18 12.59 6.01
N GLN A 49 7.86 12.37 5.96
CA GLN A 49 6.94 13.30 5.32
C GLN A 49 6.96 14.69 5.96
N LYS A 50 7.08 14.77 7.28
CA LYS A 50 7.25 16.05 7.99
C LYS A 50 8.58 16.73 7.65
N LEU A 51 9.67 15.96 7.54
CA LEU A 51 10.97 16.48 7.11
C LEU A 51 10.90 17.03 5.68
N LEU A 52 10.24 16.36 4.75
CA LEU A 52 10.02 16.84 3.39
C LEU A 52 9.28 18.18 3.36
N ALA A 53 8.26 18.34 4.20
CA ALA A 53 7.53 19.60 4.30
C ALA A 53 8.35 20.72 4.93
N TRP A 54 9.25 20.39 5.84
CA TRP A 54 10.06 21.36 6.57
C TRP A 54 11.35 21.77 5.85
N ARG A 55 12.02 20.83 5.15
CA ARG A 55 13.28 21.05 4.42
C ARG A 55 13.20 20.44 3.01
N PRO A 56 12.35 20.96 2.12
CA PRO A 56 12.11 20.35 0.80
C PRO A 56 13.37 20.33 -0.09
N ASP A 57 14.34 21.23 0.14
CA ASP A 57 15.53 21.39 -0.70
C ASP A 57 16.68 20.43 -0.32
N ASP A 58 16.63 19.76 0.84
CA ASP A 58 17.69 18.86 1.29
C ASP A 58 17.57 17.46 0.65
N LYS A 59 17.83 17.41 -0.66
CA LYS A 59 17.73 16.17 -1.46
C LYS A 59 18.61 15.04 -0.92
N VAL A 60 19.82 15.36 -0.44
CA VAL A 60 20.78 14.36 0.05
C VAL A 60 20.24 13.66 1.31
N MET A 61 19.70 14.42 2.24
CA MET A 61 19.09 13.90 3.44
C MET A 61 17.85 13.04 3.09
N HIS A 62 16.97 13.54 2.20
CA HIS A 62 15.75 12.81 1.80
C HIS A 62 16.08 11.50 1.11
N GLU A 63 17.08 11.46 0.21
CA GLU A 63 17.52 10.22 -0.42
C GLU A 63 18.09 9.23 0.59
N ARG A 64 18.86 9.70 1.56
CA ARG A 64 19.42 8.85 2.62
C ARG A 64 18.34 8.23 3.47
N VAL A 65 17.37 9.02 3.92
CA VAL A 65 16.23 8.57 4.73
C VAL A 65 15.34 7.63 3.92
N ALA A 66 15.03 7.96 2.67
CA ALA A 66 14.24 7.11 1.80
C ALA A 66 14.89 5.74 1.56
N ARG A 67 16.22 5.71 1.34
CA ARG A 67 16.98 4.44 1.22
C ARG A 67 16.96 3.64 2.51
N ALA A 68 17.07 4.29 3.67
CA ALA A 68 16.99 3.59 4.97
C ALA A 68 15.60 2.98 5.20
N ILE A 69 14.54 3.71 4.84
CA ILE A 69 13.17 3.21 4.91
C ILE A 69 12.97 2.02 3.95
N ALA A 70 13.46 2.12 2.71
CA ALA A 70 13.40 1.05 1.73
C ALA A 70 14.15 -0.20 2.24
N ALA A 71 15.39 -0.04 2.72
CA ALA A 71 16.17 -1.14 3.26
C ALA A 71 15.51 -1.80 4.50
N ALA A 72 14.86 -1.01 5.36
CA ALA A 72 14.12 -1.55 6.50
C ALA A 72 12.87 -2.32 6.05
N ARG A 73 12.20 -1.85 5.00
CA ARG A 73 11.09 -2.59 4.37
C ARG A 73 11.57 -3.91 3.78
N ASP A 74 12.67 -3.90 3.03
CA ASP A 74 13.26 -5.09 2.41
C ASP A 74 13.71 -6.09 3.49
N LYS A 75 14.34 -5.59 4.57
CA LYS A 75 14.74 -6.43 5.72
C LYS A 75 13.53 -7.00 6.45
N ALA A 76 12.50 -6.22 6.67
CA ALA A 76 11.22 -6.70 7.21
C ALA A 76 10.57 -7.75 6.29
N GLN A 77 10.75 -7.60 4.98
CA GLN A 77 10.30 -8.55 3.96
C GLN A 77 11.17 -9.83 3.93
N GLN A 78 12.48 -9.72 4.04
CA GLN A 78 13.42 -10.86 4.06
C GLN A 78 13.34 -11.68 5.35
N GLY A 79 13.05 -11.04 6.49
CA GLY A 79 12.84 -11.73 7.78
C GLY A 79 11.43 -12.36 7.93
N GLN A 80 10.52 -12.08 7.02
CA GLN A 80 9.11 -12.47 7.09
C GLN A 80 8.67 -13.44 5.97
N THR A 81 9.56 -13.96 5.15
CA THR A 81 9.22 -15.03 4.18
C THR A 81 8.79 -16.34 4.84
N ALA A 82 8.96 -16.47 6.16
CA ALA A 82 8.48 -17.63 6.93
C ALA A 82 7.30 -17.35 7.87
N GLY A 83 6.69 -16.14 7.89
CA GLY A 83 5.70 -15.84 8.92
C GLY A 83 4.89 -14.56 8.76
N ARG A 84 4.56 -14.10 7.54
CA ARG A 84 3.49 -13.11 7.43
C ARG A 84 2.19 -13.79 7.78
N SER A 85 1.77 -13.54 9.01
CA SER A 85 0.47 -13.96 9.50
C SER A 85 -0.59 -13.23 8.68
N LEU A 86 -1.54 -13.96 8.09
CA LEU A 86 -2.67 -13.40 7.35
C LEU A 86 -3.49 -12.41 8.19
N ASP A 87 -3.33 -12.44 9.52
CA ASP A 87 -3.94 -11.52 10.48
C ASP A 87 -3.46 -10.06 10.33
N SER A 88 -2.32 -9.84 9.67
CA SER A 88 -1.87 -8.47 9.36
C SER A 88 -2.59 -7.84 8.16
N ILE A 89 -3.34 -8.63 7.40
CA ILE A 89 -4.10 -8.16 6.24
C ILE A 89 -5.49 -7.71 6.72
N PRO A 90 -5.89 -6.46 6.48
CA PRO A 90 -7.18 -5.93 6.96
C PRO A 90 -8.40 -6.76 6.56
N LEU A 91 -8.31 -7.47 5.44
CA LEU A 91 -9.35 -8.38 4.96
C LEU A 91 -9.71 -9.48 5.98
N PHE A 92 -8.73 -9.92 6.77
CA PHE A 92 -8.88 -11.05 7.70
C PHE A 92 -9.02 -10.63 9.16
N TRP A 93 -9.21 -9.35 9.43
CA TRP A 93 -9.46 -8.89 10.80
C TRP A 93 -10.76 -9.47 11.33
N GLY A 94 -10.68 -10.10 12.49
CA GLY A 94 -11.79 -10.81 13.12
C GLY A 94 -11.84 -12.31 12.83
N VAL A 95 -11.09 -12.80 11.83
CA VAL A 95 -11.01 -14.25 11.54
C VAL A 95 -10.10 -14.93 12.58
N PRO A 96 -10.54 -16.03 13.22
CA PRO A 96 -9.75 -16.76 14.19
C PRO A 96 -8.42 -17.24 13.61
N LYS A 97 -7.36 -17.19 14.43
CA LYS A 97 -6.00 -17.54 14.00
C LYS A 97 -5.89 -18.98 13.48
N GLU A 98 -6.63 -19.89 14.07
CA GLU A 98 -6.70 -21.30 13.67
C GLU A 98 -7.23 -21.46 12.25
N GLU A 99 -8.22 -20.65 11.87
CA GLU A 99 -8.75 -20.64 10.50
C GLU A 99 -7.80 -20.00 9.51
N LEU A 100 -7.08 -18.94 9.90
CA LEU A 100 -6.03 -18.34 9.07
C LEU A 100 -4.89 -19.32 8.80
N VAL A 101 -4.52 -20.13 9.80
CA VAL A 101 -3.55 -21.22 9.61
C VAL A 101 -4.07 -22.27 8.63
N SER A 102 -5.34 -22.66 8.75
CA SER A 102 -5.98 -23.57 7.79
C SER A 102 -6.01 -22.97 6.38
N LEU A 103 -6.28 -21.67 6.26
CA LEU A 103 -6.29 -20.96 4.98
C LEU A 103 -4.94 -21.00 4.27
N LEU A 104 -3.83 -20.97 5.02
CA LEU A 104 -2.47 -21.08 4.46
C LEU A 104 -2.24 -22.38 3.67
N THR A 105 -2.99 -23.43 3.93
CA THR A 105 -2.91 -24.68 3.16
C THR A 105 -3.62 -24.63 1.81
N HIS A 106 -4.48 -23.61 1.60
CA HIS A 106 -5.31 -23.43 0.40
C HIS A 106 -4.84 -22.29 -0.50
N VAL A 107 -3.99 -21.38 0.02
CA VAL A 107 -3.40 -20.33 -0.81
C VAL A 107 -2.21 -20.85 -1.59
N LYS A 108 -2.04 -20.36 -2.82
CA LYS A 108 -0.90 -20.73 -3.67
C LYS A 108 0.05 -19.54 -3.83
N PRO A 109 1.36 -19.73 -3.62
CA PRO A 109 2.32 -18.68 -3.87
C PRO A 109 2.44 -18.41 -5.38
N MET A 110 2.57 -17.14 -5.74
CA MET A 110 2.81 -16.67 -7.10
C MET A 110 3.86 -15.56 -7.06
N LYS A 111 4.76 -15.52 -8.05
CA LYS A 111 5.71 -14.42 -8.25
C LYS A 111 5.46 -13.76 -9.59
N ALA A 112 5.69 -12.46 -9.66
CA ALA A 112 5.70 -11.73 -10.92
C ALA A 112 6.89 -10.77 -10.97
N ALA A 113 7.53 -10.70 -12.12
CA ALA A 113 8.66 -9.80 -12.35
C ALA A 113 8.18 -8.37 -12.58
N ALA A 114 9.07 -7.40 -12.36
CA ALA A 114 8.79 -6.01 -12.70
C ALA A 114 8.37 -5.86 -14.17
N GLY A 115 7.31 -5.09 -14.42
CA GLY A 115 6.68 -4.91 -15.74
C GLY A 115 5.67 -5.99 -16.14
N GLN A 116 5.57 -7.09 -15.39
CA GLN A 116 4.62 -8.15 -15.70
C GLN A 116 3.19 -7.74 -15.35
N VAL A 117 2.26 -7.94 -16.29
CA VAL A 117 0.81 -7.80 -16.06
C VAL A 117 0.32 -9.07 -15.33
N VAL A 118 -0.20 -8.88 -14.13
CA VAL A 118 -0.76 -9.97 -13.29
C VAL A 118 -2.23 -10.21 -13.62
N VAL A 119 -2.97 -9.12 -13.83
CA VAL A 119 -4.40 -9.13 -14.16
C VAL A 119 -4.63 -8.08 -15.24
N LYS A 120 -5.42 -8.42 -16.27
CA LYS A 120 -5.78 -7.49 -17.34
C LYS A 120 -7.26 -7.13 -17.25
N GLU A 121 -7.56 -5.85 -17.44
CA GLU A 121 -8.93 -5.34 -17.52
C GLU A 121 -9.73 -6.07 -18.61
N GLY A 122 -10.96 -6.43 -18.28
CA GLY A 122 -11.86 -7.16 -19.18
C GLY A 122 -11.71 -8.68 -19.16
N ASP A 123 -10.60 -9.22 -18.62
CA ASP A 123 -10.44 -10.67 -18.51
C ASP A 123 -11.42 -11.27 -17.49
N SER A 124 -11.85 -12.50 -17.72
CA SER A 124 -12.54 -13.29 -16.70
C SER A 124 -11.56 -13.68 -15.59
N GLY A 125 -12.03 -13.80 -14.35
CA GLY A 125 -11.18 -14.26 -13.27
C GLY A 125 -11.94 -14.41 -11.96
N ASP A 126 -11.54 -15.41 -11.21
CA ASP A 126 -12.17 -15.85 -9.96
C ASP A 126 -11.16 -15.96 -8.80
N THR A 127 -10.02 -15.32 -8.95
CA THR A 127 -8.91 -15.39 -8.00
C THR A 127 -8.74 -14.06 -7.29
N LEU A 128 -8.58 -14.11 -5.98
CA LEU A 128 -8.12 -13.02 -5.12
C LEU A 128 -6.61 -13.11 -4.96
N TYR A 129 -5.94 -11.98 -5.02
CA TYR A 129 -4.50 -11.85 -4.86
C TYR A 129 -4.19 -11.06 -3.60
N LEU A 130 -3.39 -11.63 -2.71
CA LEU A 130 -2.87 -10.98 -1.50
C LEU A 130 -1.41 -10.62 -1.75
N ILE A 131 -1.02 -9.37 -1.49
CA ILE A 131 0.33 -8.90 -1.77
C ILE A 131 1.21 -9.17 -0.54
N VAL A 132 2.17 -10.08 -0.69
CA VAL A 132 3.16 -10.40 0.34
C VAL A 132 4.30 -9.39 0.31
N SER A 133 4.83 -9.09 -0.89
CA SER A 133 5.93 -8.15 -1.07
C SER A 133 5.88 -7.48 -2.44
N GLY A 134 6.58 -6.35 -2.57
CA GLY A 134 6.64 -5.59 -3.81
C GLY A 134 5.53 -4.55 -3.95
N THR A 135 5.49 -3.93 -5.13
CA THR A 135 4.55 -2.85 -5.47
C THR A 135 3.93 -3.12 -6.84
N LEU A 136 2.62 -2.89 -6.95
CA LEU A 136 1.88 -3.01 -8.19
C LEU A 136 1.16 -1.69 -8.51
N ARG A 137 0.92 -1.45 -9.79
CA ARG A 137 0.10 -0.37 -10.32
C ARG A 137 -1.22 -0.92 -10.80
N VAL A 138 -2.30 -0.25 -10.40
CA VAL A 138 -3.65 -0.47 -10.94
C VAL A 138 -3.92 0.61 -11.95
N SER A 139 -4.38 0.23 -13.14
CA SER A 139 -4.73 1.16 -14.22
C SER A 139 -5.95 0.69 -14.99
N THR A 140 -6.57 1.59 -15.72
CA THR A 140 -7.68 1.30 -16.62
C THR A 140 -7.41 1.92 -17.99
N SER A 141 -8.06 1.39 -19.03
CA SER A 141 -8.00 1.94 -20.38
C SER A 141 -8.85 3.19 -20.47
N GLY A 142 -8.24 4.33 -20.79
CA GLY A 142 -8.95 5.59 -21.10
C GLY A 142 -9.66 5.51 -22.46
N GLN A 143 -10.50 6.53 -22.75
CA GLN A 143 -11.25 6.62 -24.03
C GLN A 143 -10.33 6.61 -25.26
N ASP A 144 -9.11 7.10 -25.12
CA ASP A 144 -8.09 7.15 -26.19
C ASP A 144 -7.17 5.91 -26.19
N GLY A 145 -7.52 4.85 -25.46
CA GLY A 145 -6.68 3.67 -25.30
C GLY A 145 -5.43 3.90 -24.44
N GLN A 146 -5.30 5.07 -23.81
CA GLN A 146 -4.19 5.38 -22.91
C GLN A 146 -4.38 4.69 -21.56
N ASP A 147 -3.27 4.27 -20.96
CA ASP A 147 -3.23 3.68 -19.63
C ASP A 147 -3.43 4.77 -18.56
N VAL A 148 -4.56 4.76 -17.86
CA VAL A 148 -4.91 5.70 -16.80
C VAL A 148 -4.62 5.06 -15.45
N PRO A 149 -3.59 5.51 -14.72
CA PRO A 149 -3.28 4.96 -13.41
C PRO A 149 -4.37 5.36 -12.39
N LEU A 150 -4.85 4.36 -11.65
CA LEU A 150 -5.88 4.51 -10.61
C LEU A 150 -5.30 4.46 -9.20
N ALA A 151 -4.36 3.53 -8.94
CA ALA A 151 -3.79 3.32 -7.62
C ALA A 151 -2.44 2.61 -7.69
N ALA A 152 -1.67 2.70 -6.60
CA ALA A 152 -0.55 1.83 -6.30
C ALA A 152 -0.92 0.93 -5.11
N LEU A 153 -0.54 -0.35 -5.21
CA LEU A 153 -0.77 -1.37 -4.20
C LEU A 153 0.57 -1.87 -3.68
N GLY A 154 0.63 -2.16 -2.39
CA GLY A 154 1.82 -2.66 -1.72
C GLY A 154 1.54 -3.85 -0.83
N ALA A 155 2.57 -4.30 -0.13
CA ALA A 155 2.47 -5.40 0.81
C ALA A 155 1.37 -5.19 1.87
N GLY A 156 0.51 -6.19 2.06
CA GLY A 156 -0.67 -6.13 2.94
C GLY A 156 -1.96 -5.70 2.22
N ASP A 157 -1.85 -5.17 0.98
CA ASP A 157 -3.00 -4.94 0.13
C ASP A 157 -3.44 -6.22 -0.59
N PHE A 158 -4.61 -6.15 -1.23
CA PHE A 158 -5.16 -7.24 -2.04
C PHE A 158 -5.89 -6.67 -3.27
N PHE A 159 -6.09 -7.51 -4.28
CA PHE A 159 -6.83 -7.16 -5.50
C PHE A 159 -7.51 -8.38 -6.13
N GLY A 160 -8.40 -8.13 -7.10
CA GLY A 160 -9.16 -9.17 -7.79
C GLY A 160 -10.48 -9.52 -7.12
N GLU A 161 -10.78 -8.87 -6.00
CA GLU A 161 -11.96 -9.06 -5.17
C GLU A 161 -13.27 -8.71 -5.91
N VAL A 162 -13.28 -7.70 -6.80
CA VAL A 162 -14.49 -7.29 -7.53
C VAL A 162 -14.99 -8.42 -8.40
N ALA A 163 -14.12 -9.01 -9.21
CA ALA A 163 -14.48 -10.13 -10.06
C ALA A 163 -14.87 -11.36 -9.26
N LEU A 164 -14.19 -11.61 -8.13
CA LEU A 164 -14.53 -12.68 -7.21
C LEU A 164 -15.93 -12.52 -6.63
N LEU A 165 -16.28 -11.31 -6.14
CA LEU A 165 -17.55 -11.03 -5.48
C LEU A 165 -18.73 -10.96 -6.45
N THR A 166 -18.52 -10.36 -7.63
CA THR A 166 -19.60 -10.01 -8.55
C THR A 166 -19.74 -10.98 -9.72
N GLY A 167 -18.75 -11.84 -9.97
CA GLY A 167 -18.68 -12.66 -11.17
C GLY A 167 -18.45 -11.87 -12.47
N LYS A 168 -18.25 -10.56 -12.37
CA LYS A 168 -17.97 -9.69 -13.53
C LYS A 168 -16.51 -9.82 -13.98
N PRO A 169 -16.18 -9.42 -15.21
CA PRO A 169 -14.79 -9.31 -15.67
C PRO A 169 -13.94 -8.40 -14.76
N ARG A 170 -12.61 -8.54 -14.85
CA ARG A 170 -11.65 -7.68 -14.15
C ARG A 170 -11.90 -6.21 -14.50
N THR A 171 -12.00 -5.38 -13.50
CA THR A 171 -12.35 -3.96 -13.63
C THR A 171 -11.15 -3.06 -13.90
N ALA A 172 -9.94 -3.61 -13.82
CA ALA A 172 -8.69 -2.86 -14.03
C ALA A 172 -7.55 -3.82 -14.39
N THR A 173 -6.51 -3.26 -14.99
CA THR A 173 -5.22 -3.92 -15.22
C THR A 173 -4.32 -3.72 -13.99
N VAL A 174 -3.66 -4.78 -13.54
CA VAL A 174 -2.71 -4.75 -12.44
C VAL A 174 -1.35 -5.20 -12.92
N THR A 175 -0.37 -4.30 -12.86
CA THR A 175 1.00 -4.49 -13.36
C THR A 175 2.00 -4.38 -12.22
N ALA A 176 2.92 -5.32 -12.11
CA ALA A 176 4.02 -5.27 -11.14
C ALA A 176 4.98 -4.14 -11.48
N LEU A 177 5.26 -3.24 -10.53
CA LEU A 177 6.27 -2.19 -10.66
C LEU A 177 7.65 -2.65 -10.20
N THR A 178 7.69 -3.59 -9.26
CA THR A 178 8.89 -4.28 -8.77
C THR A 178 8.68 -5.79 -8.92
N GLU A 179 9.66 -6.61 -8.58
CA GLU A 179 9.38 -8.01 -8.30
C GLU A 179 8.38 -8.11 -7.15
N VAL A 180 7.35 -8.94 -7.29
CA VAL A 180 6.27 -9.11 -6.32
C VAL A 180 6.08 -10.57 -5.94
N GLU A 181 5.76 -10.80 -4.68
CA GLU A 181 5.29 -12.08 -4.18
C GLU A 181 3.82 -11.95 -3.78
N LEU A 182 3.01 -12.84 -4.26
CA LEU A 182 1.57 -12.89 -4.07
C LEU A 182 1.16 -14.22 -3.46
N LEU A 183 0.07 -14.22 -2.71
CA LEU A 183 -0.70 -15.41 -2.40
C LEU A 183 -2.02 -15.33 -3.15
N THR A 184 -2.37 -16.40 -3.83
CA THR A 184 -3.62 -16.47 -4.59
C THR A 184 -4.64 -17.34 -3.85
N LEU A 185 -5.87 -16.87 -3.82
CA LEU A 185 -7.00 -17.54 -3.21
C LEU A 185 -8.08 -17.72 -4.27
N ASP A 186 -8.48 -18.96 -4.52
CA ASP A 186 -9.54 -19.26 -5.48
C ASP A 186 -10.94 -18.97 -4.91
N ARG A 187 -11.94 -18.90 -5.80
CA ARG A 187 -13.33 -18.61 -5.46
C ARG A 187 -13.89 -19.57 -4.41
N ALA A 188 -13.66 -20.88 -4.56
CA ALA A 188 -14.26 -21.88 -3.67
C ALA A 188 -13.76 -21.69 -2.23
N THR A 189 -12.47 -21.43 -2.06
CA THR A 189 -11.85 -21.17 -0.76
C THR A 189 -12.35 -19.84 -0.18
N ALA A 190 -12.41 -18.78 -1.01
CA ALA A 190 -12.90 -17.48 -0.59
C ALA A 190 -14.38 -17.52 -0.16
N ASP A 191 -15.25 -18.18 -0.93
CA ASP A 191 -16.67 -18.32 -0.62
C ASP A 191 -16.88 -19.17 0.64
N GLY A 192 -16.08 -20.24 0.82
CA GLY A 192 -16.09 -21.03 2.04
C GLY A 192 -15.69 -20.23 3.28
N LEU A 193 -14.69 -19.35 3.16
CA LEU A 193 -14.27 -18.47 4.25
C LEU A 193 -15.36 -17.42 4.56
N ARG A 194 -15.90 -16.75 3.54
CA ARG A 194 -16.95 -15.73 3.67
C ARG A 194 -18.22 -16.28 4.29
N SER A 195 -18.60 -17.52 3.97
CA SER A 195 -19.78 -18.18 4.55
C SER A 195 -19.65 -18.41 6.06
N ARG A 196 -18.42 -18.60 6.55
CA ARG A 196 -18.15 -18.77 7.98
C ARG A 196 -17.86 -17.44 8.68
N HIS A 197 -17.38 -16.44 7.95
CA HIS A 197 -16.94 -15.13 8.44
C HIS A 197 -17.60 -14.00 7.64
N PRO A 198 -18.88 -13.66 7.91
CA PRO A 198 -19.59 -12.57 7.21
C PRO A 198 -18.94 -11.20 7.37
N GLU A 199 -18.11 -10.99 8.41
CA GLU A 199 -17.32 -9.79 8.64
C GLU A 199 -16.33 -9.51 7.50
N ILE A 200 -15.91 -10.51 6.75
CA ILE A 200 -15.05 -10.36 5.56
C ILE A 200 -15.77 -9.54 4.48
N ASP A 201 -17.07 -9.75 4.28
CA ASP A 201 -17.85 -8.98 3.31
C ASP A 201 -17.92 -7.49 3.69
N ALA A 202 -18.07 -7.19 4.98
CA ALA A 202 -18.04 -5.83 5.49
C ALA A 202 -16.66 -5.18 5.28
N SER A 203 -15.58 -5.91 5.55
CA SER A 203 -14.21 -5.46 5.32
C SER A 203 -13.94 -5.20 3.84
N LEU A 204 -14.41 -6.08 2.96
CA LEU A 204 -14.31 -5.91 1.51
C LEU A 204 -15.07 -4.67 1.03
N ALA A 205 -16.31 -4.47 1.48
CA ALA A 205 -17.13 -3.33 1.10
C ALA A 205 -16.49 -2.00 1.54
N GLU A 206 -15.97 -1.94 2.77
CA GLU A 206 -15.27 -0.76 3.29
C GLU A 206 -13.97 -0.47 2.52
N PHE A 207 -13.22 -1.50 2.18
CA PHE A 207 -12.01 -1.38 1.38
C PHE A 207 -12.31 -0.83 -0.03
N HIS A 208 -13.37 -1.32 -0.67
CA HIS A 208 -13.85 -0.81 -1.95
C HIS A 208 -14.24 0.65 -1.89
N ARG A 209 -15.01 1.03 -0.88
CA ARG A 209 -15.43 2.41 -0.68
C ARG A 209 -14.23 3.34 -0.57
N ARG A 210 -13.27 3.02 0.30
CA ARG A 210 -12.04 3.83 0.48
C ARG A 210 -11.19 3.91 -0.78
N ARG A 211 -11.11 2.82 -1.55
CA ARG A 211 -10.36 2.81 -2.80
C ARG A 211 -11.02 3.66 -3.87
N ALA A 212 -12.35 3.60 -3.99
CA ALA A 212 -13.12 4.44 -4.89
C ALA A 212 -12.98 5.93 -4.54
N GLU A 213 -13.09 6.30 -3.26
CA GLU A 213 -12.89 7.67 -2.77
C GLU A 213 -11.51 8.21 -3.16
N ARG A 214 -10.43 7.46 -2.90
CA ARG A 214 -9.06 7.86 -3.29
C ARG A 214 -8.89 8.01 -4.80
N THR A 215 -9.52 7.15 -5.58
CA THR A 215 -9.47 7.23 -7.04
C THR A 215 -10.16 8.48 -7.53
N ILE A 216 -11.33 8.82 -6.98
CA ILE A 216 -12.07 10.05 -7.31
C ILE A 216 -11.27 11.30 -6.91
N GLU A 217 -10.70 11.33 -5.72
CA GLU A 217 -9.84 12.43 -5.25
C GLU A 217 -8.65 12.64 -6.18
N ALA A 218 -7.95 11.57 -6.55
CA ALA A 218 -6.81 11.64 -7.47
C ALA A 218 -7.21 12.14 -8.88
N LEU A 219 -8.39 11.74 -9.37
CA LEU A 219 -8.91 12.22 -10.65
C LEU A 219 -9.30 13.70 -10.59
N VAL A 220 -9.96 14.13 -9.51
CA VAL A 220 -10.34 15.54 -9.30
C VAL A 220 -9.10 16.43 -9.19
N GLU A 221 -8.09 16.00 -8.45
CA GLU A 221 -6.83 16.74 -8.32
C GLU A 221 -6.09 16.84 -9.65
N ARG A 222 -6.11 15.78 -10.44
CA ARG A 222 -5.53 15.76 -11.79
C ARG A 222 -6.26 16.70 -12.76
N LEU A 223 -7.59 16.79 -12.68
CA LEU A 223 -8.38 17.74 -13.46
C LEU A 223 -8.11 19.19 -13.03
N ARG A 224 -7.96 19.45 -11.73
CA ARG A 224 -7.57 20.78 -11.22
C ARG A 224 -6.17 21.19 -11.70
N ASN A 225 -5.20 20.27 -11.73
CA ASN A 225 -3.82 20.54 -12.11
C ASN A 225 -3.62 20.64 -13.64
N ARG A 226 -4.61 20.23 -14.45
CA ARG A 226 -4.56 20.39 -15.91
C ARG A 226 -4.91 21.80 -16.39
N GLY A 227 -5.22 22.75 -15.48
CA GLY A 227 -5.34 24.17 -15.76
C GLY A 227 -6.35 24.56 -16.85
N PRO A 228 -6.64 25.84 -17.07
CA PRO A 228 -7.67 26.32 -17.99
C PRO A 228 -7.24 26.32 -19.48
N GLU A 229 -6.53 25.32 -19.93
CA GLU A 229 -6.16 25.20 -21.36
C GLU A 229 -7.34 24.82 -22.28
N LEU A 230 -8.52 24.56 -21.72
CA LEU A 230 -9.71 24.20 -22.50
C LEU A 230 -10.73 25.33 -22.65
N LEU A 231 -10.40 26.55 -22.22
CA LEU A 231 -11.24 27.72 -22.39
C LEU A 231 -10.49 28.85 -23.12
N GLY A 232 -10.00 28.57 -24.29
CA GLY A 232 -9.36 29.68 -25.03
C GLY A 232 -8.81 29.30 -26.36
N SER A 233 -9.65 29.41 -27.37
CA SER A 233 -9.39 30.13 -28.62
C SER A 233 -10.45 29.79 -29.66
N ASP A 234 -11.63 30.39 -29.44
CA ASP A 234 -12.44 30.79 -30.60
C ASP A 234 -12.22 32.32 -30.74
N GLU A 235 -11.28 32.69 -31.61
CA GLU A 235 -11.26 33.93 -32.38
C GLU A 235 -10.68 33.64 -33.74
#